data_b537b507319ba679ea9ba9e7960a98b0
#
_entry.id   b537b507319ba679ea9ba9e7960a98b0
#
_cell.length_a   1.000
_cell.length_b   1.000
_cell.length_c   1.000
_cell.angle_alpha   90.00
_cell.angle_beta   90.00
_cell.angle_gamma   90.00
#
_symmetry.space_group_name_H-M   'P 1'
#
loop_
_entity.id
_entity.type
_entity.pdbx_description
1 polymer ?
#
loop_
_entity_poly.entity_id
_entity_poly.type
_entity_poly.pdbx_seq_one_letter_code
_entity_poly.pdbx_strand_id
1 'polypeptide(L)'
;VMRKFHNKLSKTVYNEFKRAIKRLGLKKKQFKITKNPMKITYLKNGNSVYFTGNDSIDDTKGIIDEEKPIKLVILDELTEFFERGQGEDEISNIEATFVRGNDDEFCMEYYFNPPKNPNAPIFKWVKKMEKRSDCIHIHVDYRDVPEKWLGKKLIQSAMEMKKVDERMYNWIWLGISIGLDEIIYYMFDKDKHVLDRNLTNDEINGITRIDASCDYGQMNATVFEFWGLNPTLKTVFGLDEFYHSGRESGKQLTPSEYAFKFKKMCEKIKEEFGQYPRNLYIDPSARGLAEEIK
;
A
#
# COMPACT_ATOMS: atom_id res chain seq x y z
N VAL A 1 23.04 7.07 3.84
CA VAL A 1 22.12 6.24 3.06
C VAL A 1 21.69 5.05 3.92
N MET A 2 20.41 4.83 4.00
CA MET A 2 19.83 3.81 4.87
C MET A 2 18.90 2.89 4.11
N ARG A 3 18.86 1.62 4.50
CA ARG A 3 17.83 0.63 4.16
C ARG A 3 17.27 0.02 5.45
N LYS A 4 16.12 -0.62 5.37
CA LYS A 4 15.57 -1.32 6.54
C LYS A 4 16.56 -2.35 7.09
N PHE A 5 17.25 -3.11 6.23
CA PHE A 5 18.17 -4.18 6.64
C PHE A 5 19.63 -3.92 6.24
N HIS A 6 20.53 -3.99 7.21
CA HIS A 6 21.96 -3.76 7.01
C HIS A 6 22.62 -4.76 6.03
N ASN A 7 22.23 -6.02 6.08
CA ASN A 7 22.85 -7.08 5.28
C ASN A 7 22.66 -6.92 3.77
N LYS A 8 21.69 -6.10 3.34
CA LYS A 8 21.43 -5.83 1.91
C LYS A 8 22.29 -4.70 1.35
N LEU A 9 22.80 -3.79 2.17
CA LEU A 9 23.53 -2.57 1.75
C LEU A 9 24.76 -2.83 0.89
N SER A 10 25.61 -3.78 1.30
CA SER A 10 26.90 -4.03 0.65
C SER A 10 26.77 -4.51 -0.80
N LYS A 11 25.67 -5.22 -1.12
CA LYS A 11 25.42 -5.77 -2.45
C LYS A 11 24.62 -4.84 -3.34
N THR A 12 23.94 -3.85 -2.79
CA THR A 12 23.04 -2.92 -3.46
C THR A 12 23.61 -1.50 -3.47
N VAL A 13 23.10 -0.61 -2.65
CA VAL A 13 23.35 0.83 -2.66
C VAL A 13 24.84 1.17 -2.58
N TYR A 14 25.59 0.49 -1.71
CA TYR A 14 27.02 0.74 -1.59
C TYR A 14 27.80 0.46 -2.88
N ASN A 15 27.42 -0.57 -3.63
CA ASN A 15 28.00 -0.85 -4.95
C ASN A 15 27.54 0.15 -6.01
N GLU A 16 26.28 0.60 -5.96
CA GLU A 16 25.80 1.62 -6.90
C GLU A 16 26.52 2.95 -6.72
N PHE A 17 26.82 3.39 -5.50
CA PHE A 17 27.66 4.56 -5.28
C PHE A 17 29.06 4.41 -5.91
N LYS A 18 29.69 3.25 -5.81
CA LYS A 18 30.97 2.98 -6.48
C LYS A 18 30.85 3.00 -8.01
N ARG A 19 29.74 2.51 -8.55
CA ARG A 19 29.45 2.59 -9.99
C ARG A 19 29.20 4.05 -10.41
N ALA A 20 28.48 4.82 -9.62
CA ALA A 20 28.23 6.24 -9.88
C ALA A 20 29.51 7.04 -9.94
N ILE A 21 30.44 6.84 -9.02
CA ILE A 21 31.78 7.46 -9.05
C ILE A 21 32.47 7.20 -10.42
N LYS A 22 32.41 5.94 -10.90
CA LYS A 22 33.00 5.58 -12.20
C LYS A 22 32.25 6.21 -13.38
N ARG A 23 30.91 6.18 -13.37
CA ARG A 23 30.06 6.74 -14.44
C ARG A 23 30.22 8.26 -14.57
N LEU A 24 30.43 8.96 -13.47
CA LEU A 24 30.69 10.40 -13.44
C LEU A 24 32.14 10.77 -13.84
N GLY A 25 32.95 9.78 -14.23
CA GLY A 25 34.35 10.02 -14.62
C GLY A 25 35.28 10.42 -13.47
N LEU A 26 34.82 10.27 -12.22
CA LEU A 26 35.62 10.60 -11.04
C LEU A 26 36.69 9.52 -10.80
N LYS A 27 37.87 9.94 -10.41
CA LYS A 27 39.02 9.02 -10.20
C LYS A 27 38.89 8.36 -8.83
N LYS A 28 38.94 7.03 -8.78
CA LYS A 28 38.85 6.24 -7.53
C LYS A 28 39.84 6.70 -6.45
N LYS A 29 41.03 7.16 -6.84
CA LYS A 29 42.04 7.68 -5.92
C LYS A 29 41.63 8.95 -5.15
N GLN A 30 40.58 9.62 -5.56
CA GLN A 30 40.00 10.79 -4.89
C GLN A 30 39.09 10.39 -3.71
N PHE A 31 38.85 9.10 -3.51
CA PHE A 31 37.93 8.58 -2.50
C PHE A 31 38.60 7.55 -1.63
N LYS A 32 38.39 7.64 -0.30
CA LYS A 32 38.65 6.56 0.65
C LYS A 32 37.35 5.73 0.77
N ILE A 33 37.46 4.46 0.45
CA ILE A 33 36.31 3.52 0.41
C ILE A 33 36.59 2.41 1.44
N THR A 34 35.76 2.32 2.48
CA THR A 34 35.87 1.31 3.55
C THR A 34 34.65 0.42 3.59
N LYS A 35 34.83 -0.85 3.99
CA LYS A 35 33.74 -1.83 4.12
C LYS A 35 33.22 -1.97 5.55
N ASN A 36 34.07 -1.71 6.53
CA ASN A 36 33.72 -1.78 7.93
C ASN A 36 34.41 -0.61 8.66
N PRO A 37 33.63 0.40 9.07
CA PRO A 37 32.27 0.67 8.66
C PRO A 37 32.14 0.91 7.14
N MET A 38 30.93 0.70 6.58
CA MET A 38 30.65 1.03 5.17
C MET A 38 30.57 2.56 5.02
N LYS A 39 31.64 3.14 4.46
CA LYS A 39 31.81 4.59 4.31
C LYS A 39 32.57 4.91 3.02
N ILE A 40 32.16 5.98 2.35
CA ILE A 40 32.88 6.55 1.20
C ILE A 40 33.18 8.00 1.53
N THR A 41 34.47 8.36 1.61
CA THR A 41 34.91 9.72 1.90
C THR A 41 35.58 10.33 0.67
N TYR A 42 35.16 11.53 0.28
CA TYR A 42 35.82 12.31 -0.75
C TYR A 42 37.00 13.05 -0.15
N LEU A 43 38.21 12.71 -0.57
CA LEU A 43 39.45 13.15 0.07
C LEU A 43 39.74 14.65 -0.07
N LYS A 44 39.14 15.33 -1.07
CA LYS A 44 39.39 16.75 -1.33
C LYS A 44 38.82 17.64 -0.23
N ASN A 45 37.69 17.29 0.34
CA ASN A 45 36.96 18.12 1.32
C ASN A 45 36.53 17.34 2.57
N GLY A 46 36.81 16.03 2.64
CA GLY A 46 36.44 15.18 3.75
C GLY A 46 34.94 14.81 3.82
N ASN A 47 34.11 15.20 2.86
CA ASN A 47 32.70 14.83 2.86
C ASN A 47 32.55 13.32 2.75
N SER A 48 31.62 12.77 3.52
CA SER A 48 31.47 11.32 3.67
C SER A 48 30.04 10.88 3.45
N VAL A 49 29.89 9.70 2.84
CA VAL A 49 28.62 8.98 2.75
C VAL A 49 28.72 7.75 3.64
N TYR A 50 27.83 7.64 4.60
CA TYR A 50 27.67 6.51 5.50
C TYR A 50 26.58 5.59 4.99
N PHE A 51 26.76 4.28 5.14
CA PHE A 51 25.77 3.27 4.74
C PHE A 51 25.40 2.43 5.96
N THR A 52 24.13 2.46 6.34
CA THR A 52 23.65 1.77 7.54
C THR A 52 22.29 1.13 7.31
N GLY A 53 22.03 0.05 8.05
CA GLY A 53 20.69 -0.51 8.19
C GLY A 53 19.96 0.13 9.38
N ASN A 54 18.65 -0.08 9.43
CA ASN A 54 17.81 0.23 10.57
C ASN A 54 17.12 -1.05 11.03
N ASP A 55 17.93 -2.06 11.37
CA ASP A 55 17.45 -3.36 11.83
C ASP A 55 16.70 -3.21 13.17
N SER A 56 17.08 -2.21 13.98
CA SER A 56 16.34 -1.75 15.16
C SER A 56 16.27 -0.21 15.19
N ILE A 57 15.27 0.35 15.90
CA ILE A 57 15.10 1.81 16.05
C ILE A 57 16.30 2.47 16.68
N ASP A 58 17.06 1.74 17.50
CA ASP A 58 18.24 2.26 18.20
C ASP A 58 19.50 2.35 17.33
N ASP A 59 19.53 1.67 16.19
CA ASP A 59 20.72 1.64 15.30
C ASP A 59 21.07 3.01 14.72
N THR A 60 20.10 3.92 14.60
CA THR A 60 20.33 5.28 14.07
C THR A 60 20.96 6.23 15.06
N LYS A 61 20.82 5.97 16.37
CA LYS A 61 21.28 6.88 17.44
C LYS A 61 22.82 6.99 17.55
N GLY A 62 23.56 6.07 16.94
CA GLY A 62 25.02 6.01 16.95
C GLY A 62 25.71 6.63 15.74
N ILE A 63 24.95 7.15 14.75
CA ILE A 63 25.54 7.74 13.54
C ILE A 63 25.75 9.23 13.78
N ILE A 64 26.87 9.58 14.36
CA ILE A 64 27.28 10.95 14.59
C ILE A 64 28.63 11.16 13.86
N ASP A 65 28.70 12.22 13.06
CA ASP A 65 30.00 12.72 12.58
C ASP A 65 30.35 13.94 13.46
N GLU A 66 31.37 13.80 14.26
CA GLU A 66 31.77 14.83 15.26
C GLU A 66 32.24 16.14 14.60
N GLU A 67 32.73 16.07 13.36
CA GLU A 67 33.29 17.25 12.67
C GLU A 67 32.28 17.86 11.66
N LYS A 68 31.36 17.05 11.14
CA LYS A 68 30.45 17.46 10.05
C LYS A 68 29.04 16.95 10.26
N PRO A 69 28.04 17.83 10.36
CA PRO A 69 26.67 17.42 10.50
C PRO A 69 26.17 16.69 9.24
N ILE A 70 25.26 15.73 9.42
CA ILE A 70 24.62 15.02 8.31
C ILE A 70 23.56 15.95 7.72
N LYS A 71 23.72 16.33 6.45
CA LYS A 71 22.84 17.24 5.73
C LYS A 71 21.84 16.53 4.81
N LEU A 72 22.12 15.28 4.45
CA LEU A 72 21.27 14.48 3.56
C LEU A 72 21.11 13.07 4.12
N VAL A 73 19.87 12.65 4.29
CA VAL A 73 19.50 11.26 4.61
C VAL A 73 18.72 10.68 3.44
N ILE A 74 19.14 9.54 2.94
CA ILE A 74 18.48 8.81 1.85
C ILE A 74 17.94 7.51 2.43
N LEU A 75 16.62 7.31 2.37
CA LEU A 75 15.97 6.04 2.68
C LEU A 75 15.67 5.29 1.37
N ASP A 76 16.40 4.22 1.12
CA ASP A 76 16.27 3.38 -0.07
C ASP A 76 15.38 2.16 0.22
N GLU A 77 14.55 1.77 -0.75
CA GLU A 77 13.52 0.73 -0.62
C GLU A 77 12.55 1.02 0.54
N LEU A 78 11.97 2.20 0.52
CA LEU A 78 11.10 2.68 1.60
C LEU A 78 9.93 1.74 1.91
N THR A 79 9.45 0.96 0.94
CA THR A 79 8.42 -0.08 1.14
C THR A 79 8.79 -1.07 2.24
N GLU A 80 10.07 -1.43 2.39
CA GLU A 80 10.52 -2.37 3.43
C GLU A 80 10.27 -1.85 4.85
N PHE A 81 10.26 -0.54 5.07
CA PHE A 81 9.96 0.07 6.37
C PHE A 81 8.49 -0.08 6.74
N PHE A 82 7.59 -0.09 5.75
CA PHE A 82 6.15 -0.30 5.97
C PHE A 82 5.76 -1.77 6.08
N GLU A 83 6.40 -2.66 5.33
CA GLU A 83 6.07 -4.08 5.29
C GLU A 83 6.70 -4.88 6.45
N ARG A 84 7.87 -4.47 6.91
CA ARG A 84 8.71 -5.23 7.85
C ARG A 84 9.23 -4.40 9.01
N GLY A 85 8.86 -3.13 9.09
CA GLY A 85 9.20 -2.18 10.14
C GLY A 85 7.96 -1.63 10.82
N GLN A 86 8.13 -0.50 11.47
CA GLN A 86 7.06 0.24 12.15
C GLN A 86 6.45 1.34 11.26
N GLY A 87 6.80 1.36 9.96
CA GLY A 87 6.25 2.30 9.00
C GLY A 87 6.54 3.74 9.33
N GLU A 88 5.47 4.55 9.41
CA GLU A 88 5.53 5.99 9.65
C GLU A 88 6.26 6.36 10.95
N ASP A 89 6.06 5.59 12.02
CA ASP A 89 6.69 5.84 13.32
C ASP A 89 8.20 5.69 13.25
N GLU A 90 8.68 4.69 12.52
CA GLU A 90 10.10 4.47 12.31
C GLU A 90 10.75 5.59 11.49
N ILE A 91 10.08 6.03 10.42
CA ILE A 91 10.54 7.14 9.58
C ILE A 91 10.60 8.44 10.39
N SER A 92 9.59 8.71 11.20
CA SER A 92 9.55 9.89 12.06
C SER A 92 10.68 9.90 13.11
N ASN A 93 11.03 8.74 13.66
CA ASN A 93 12.16 8.60 14.58
C ASN A 93 13.50 8.86 13.90
N ILE A 94 13.67 8.38 12.67
CA ILE A 94 14.87 8.64 11.84
C ILE A 94 14.97 10.14 11.56
N GLU A 95 13.88 10.77 11.11
CA GLU A 95 13.82 12.20 10.85
C GLU A 95 14.21 13.00 12.09
N ALA A 96 13.57 12.74 13.23
CA ALA A 96 13.86 13.43 14.50
C ALA A 96 15.33 13.26 14.96
N THR A 97 15.93 12.11 14.65
CA THR A 97 17.34 11.84 15.01
C THR A 97 18.29 12.71 14.22
N PHE A 98 18.08 12.86 12.91
CA PHE A 98 19.01 13.55 12.03
C PHE A 98 18.73 15.04 11.85
N VAL A 99 17.47 15.48 12.03
CA VAL A 99 17.11 16.91 12.00
C VAL A 99 17.65 17.66 13.24
N ARG A 100 17.77 16.95 14.37
CA ARG A 100 18.21 17.56 15.62
C ARG A 100 19.59 18.22 15.50
N GLY A 101 19.64 19.53 15.75
CA GLY A 101 20.90 20.32 15.70
C GLY A 101 21.34 20.69 14.28
N ASN A 102 20.54 20.40 13.27
CA ASN A 102 20.73 20.93 11.94
C ASN A 102 19.91 22.21 11.74
N ASP A 103 20.50 23.13 11.03
CA ASP A 103 19.90 24.35 10.53
C ASP A 103 19.21 24.10 9.17
N ASP A 104 18.90 25.15 8.43
CA ASP A 104 18.01 25.16 7.26
C ASP A 104 18.43 24.31 6.02
N GLU A 105 19.59 23.62 6.07
CA GLU A 105 20.11 22.86 4.92
C GLU A 105 19.98 21.33 5.07
N PHE A 106 19.03 20.84 5.85
CA PHE A 106 18.78 19.39 5.98
C PHE A 106 17.77 18.91 4.95
N CYS A 107 18.03 17.76 4.33
CA CYS A 107 17.15 17.13 3.35
C CYS A 107 16.99 15.62 3.63
N MET A 108 15.78 15.12 3.47
CA MET A 108 15.50 13.69 3.43
C MET A 108 14.98 13.30 2.04
N GLU A 109 15.52 12.23 1.50
CA GLU A 109 15.07 11.64 0.24
C GLU A 109 14.55 10.22 0.47
N TYR A 110 13.42 9.91 -0.12
CA TYR A 110 12.71 8.65 0.03
C TYR A 110 12.54 7.97 -1.32
N TYR A 111 13.14 6.79 -1.48
CA TYR A 111 13.08 6.05 -2.74
C TYR A 111 12.36 4.73 -2.57
N PHE A 112 11.39 4.47 -3.43
CA PHE A 112 10.69 3.20 -3.46
C PHE A 112 10.11 2.88 -4.84
N ASN A 113 9.98 1.59 -5.11
CA ASN A 113 9.16 1.12 -6.21
C ASN A 113 7.72 0.94 -5.70
N PRO A 114 6.71 1.48 -6.42
CA PRO A 114 5.32 1.36 -6.01
C PRO A 114 4.90 -0.11 -5.83
N PRO A 115 4.34 -0.49 -4.66
CA PRO A 115 3.82 -1.84 -4.48
C PRO A 115 2.63 -2.10 -5.39
N LYS A 116 2.38 -3.37 -5.67
CA LYS A 116 1.27 -3.82 -6.52
C LYS A 116 -0.10 -3.41 -5.96
N ASN A 117 -0.23 -3.46 -4.63
CA ASN A 117 -1.44 -3.09 -3.92
C ASN A 117 -1.59 -1.57 -3.82
N PRO A 118 -2.60 -0.93 -4.44
CA PRO A 118 -2.84 0.51 -4.36
C PRO A 118 -3.25 0.98 -2.95
N ASN A 119 -3.67 0.05 -2.08
CA ASN A 119 -4.04 0.34 -0.69
C ASN A 119 -2.88 0.11 0.29
N ALA A 120 -1.67 -0.15 -0.18
CA ALA A 120 -0.51 -0.35 0.67
C ALA A 120 -0.29 0.87 1.61
N PRO A 121 0.13 0.64 2.87
CA PRO A 121 0.28 1.71 3.87
C PRO A 121 1.17 2.86 3.41
N ILE A 122 2.20 2.57 2.60
CA ILE A 122 3.10 3.59 2.05
C ILE A 122 2.36 4.67 1.25
N PHE A 123 1.30 4.31 0.49
CA PHE A 123 0.54 5.31 -0.28
C PHE A 123 -0.28 6.26 0.61
N LYS A 124 -0.75 5.77 1.76
CA LYS A 124 -1.41 6.62 2.75
C LYS A 124 -0.44 7.64 3.32
N TRP A 125 0.79 7.22 3.59
CA TRP A 125 1.86 8.10 4.05
C TRP A 125 2.27 9.10 2.96
N VAL A 126 2.48 8.68 1.72
CA VAL A 126 2.78 9.58 0.59
C VAL A 126 1.73 10.67 0.46
N LYS A 127 0.43 10.33 0.50
CA LYS A 127 -0.67 11.32 0.48
C LYS A 127 -0.64 12.32 1.64
N LYS A 128 -0.08 11.95 2.80
CA LYS A 128 0.15 12.89 3.91
C LYS A 128 1.34 13.80 3.59
N MET A 129 2.44 13.24 3.08
CA MET A 129 3.64 13.98 2.73
C MET A 129 3.39 14.99 1.62
N GLU A 130 2.61 14.67 0.60
CA GLU A 130 2.21 15.58 -0.49
C GLU A 130 1.46 16.84 -0.01
N LYS A 131 0.88 16.81 1.20
CA LYS A 131 0.21 17.97 1.80
C LYS A 131 1.17 18.92 2.51
N ARG A 132 2.42 18.52 2.71
CA ARG A 132 3.44 19.35 3.34
C ARG A 132 4.01 20.35 2.33
N SER A 133 4.19 21.58 2.75
CA SER A 133 4.80 22.63 1.91
C SER A 133 6.30 22.44 1.66
N ASP A 134 6.95 21.61 2.47
CA ASP A 134 8.38 21.29 2.42
C ASP A 134 8.67 19.93 1.75
N CYS A 135 7.69 19.33 1.09
CA CYS A 135 7.81 18.02 0.43
C CYS A 135 7.48 18.13 -1.05
N ILE A 136 8.28 17.46 -1.88
CA ILE A 136 8.05 17.31 -3.32
C ILE A 136 7.96 15.82 -3.63
N HIS A 137 6.87 15.40 -4.26
CA HIS A 137 6.71 14.05 -4.79
C HIS A 137 7.05 14.03 -6.28
N ILE A 138 7.95 13.15 -6.69
CA ILE A 138 8.37 12.98 -8.08
C ILE A 138 8.16 11.52 -8.46
N HIS A 139 7.35 11.29 -9.49
CA HIS A 139 7.22 9.97 -10.11
C HIS A 139 8.18 9.89 -11.30
N VAL A 140 8.94 8.80 -11.38
CA VAL A 140 9.92 8.54 -12.45
C VAL A 140 9.72 7.12 -12.95
N ASP A 141 9.74 6.95 -14.26
CA ASP A 141 9.74 5.62 -14.87
C ASP A 141 10.91 5.45 -15.87
N TYR A 142 10.99 4.29 -16.51
CA TYR A 142 12.11 3.98 -17.40
C TYR A 142 12.21 4.94 -18.61
N ARG A 143 11.15 5.64 -18.97
CA ARG A 143 11.13 6.61 -20.10
C ARG A 143 11.88 7.90 -19.77
N ASP A 144 12.02 8.21 -18.48
CA ASP A 144 12.77 9.37 -17.98
C ASP A 144 14.29 9.09 -17.93
N VAL A 145 14.69 7.82 -18.10
CA VAL A 145 16.11 7.40 -18.04
C VAL A 145 16.71 7.41 -19.44
N PRO A 146 17.89 8.02 -19.66
CA PRO A 146 18.55 8.01 -20.95
C PRO A 146 18.75 6.58 -21.52
N GLU A 147 18.41 6.35 -22.77
CA GLU A 147 18.49 5.03 -23.44
C GLU A 147 19.86 4.36 -23.28
N LYS A 148 20.95 5.15 -23.37
CA LYS A 148 22.32 4.67 -23.19
C LYS A 148 22.60 4.04 -21.81
N TRP A 149 21.78 4.37 -20.79
CA TRP A 149 21.89 3.82 -19.44
C TRP A 149 21.07 2.55 -19.27
N LEU A 150 19.90 2.49 -19.92
CA LEU A 150 19.01 1.32 -19.91
C LEU A 150 19.51 0.20 -20.80
N GLY A 151 19.94 0.55 -22.01
CA GLY A 151 20.30 -0.38 -23.07
C GLY A 151 19.08 -0.90 -23.86
N LYS A 152 19.31 -1.14 -25.15
CA LYS A 152 18.24 -1.52 -26.11
C LYS A 152 17.46 -2.77 -25.70
N LYS A 153 18.14 -3.80 -25.14
CA LYS A 153 17.48 -5.04 -24.72
C LYS A 153 16.46 -4.82 -23.61
N LEU A 154 16.73 -3.92 -22.66
CA LEU A 154 15.81 -3.62 -21.56
C LEU A 154 14.55 -2.94 -22.08
N ILE A 155 14.71 -1.96 -22.98
CA ILE A 155 13.59 -1.26 -23.62
C ILE A 155 12.76 -2.24 -24.47
N GLN A 156 13.40 -3.12 -25.23
CA GLN A 156 12.71 -4.15 -25.99
C GLN A 156 11.90 -5.07 -25.08
N SER A 157 12.46 -5.49 -23.94
CA SER A 157 11.74 -6.31 -22.95
C SER A 157 10.50 -5.60 -22.40
N ALA A 158 10.58 -4.29 -22.14
CA ALA A 158 9.44 -3.49 -21.71
C ALA A 158 8.33 -3.49 -22.78
N MET A 159 8.70 -3.29 -24.05
CA MET A 159 7.74 -3.25 -25.15
C MET A 159 7.08 -4.61 -25.42
N GLU A 160 7.83 -5.71 -25.31
CA GLU A 160 7.26 -7.05 -25.43
C GLU A 160 6.30 -7.35 -24.27
N MET A 161 6.66 -6.98 -23.03
CA MET A 161 5.74 -7.12 -21.89
C MET A 161 4.45 -6.33 -22.12
N LYS A 162 4.53 -5.09 -22.63
CA LYS A 162 3.36 -4.28 -22.94
C LYS A 162 2.38 -4.96 -23.89
N LYS A 163 2.89 -5.71 -24.89
CA LYS A 163 2.04 -6.43 -25.85
C LYS A 163 1.35 -7.65 -25.25
N VAL A 164 2.03 -8.34 -24.33
CA VAL A 164 1.57 -9.62 -23.76
C VAL A 164 0.74 -9.40 -22.49
N ASP A 165 1.17 -8.47 -21.65
CA ASP A 165 0.54 -8.17 -20.37
C ASP A 165 0.71 -6.68 -20.03
N GLU A 166 -0.20 -5.85 -20.54
CA GLU A 166 -0.17 -4.41 -20.32
C GLU A 166 -0.35 -4.05 -18.83
N ARG A 167 -1.06 -4.86 -18.06
CA ARG A 167 -1.25 -4.65 -16.64
C ARG A 167 0.07 -4.80 -15.88
N MET A 168 0.81 -5.89 -16.14
CA MET A 168 2.14 -6.08 -15.55
C MET A 168 3.14 -5.05 -16.06
N TYR A 169 3.06 -4.64 -17.32
CA TYR A 169 3.87 -3.56 -17.86
C TYR A 169 3.64 -2.24 -17.09
N ASN A 170 2.39 -1.88 -16.84
CA ASN A 170 2.05 -0.68 -16.08
C ASN A 170 2.67 -0.68 -14.68
N TRP A 171 2.64 -1.82 -14.00
CA TRP A 171 3.24 -1.90 -12.67
C TRP A 171 4.78 -1.92 -12.70
N ILE A 172 5.37 -2.83 -13.47
CA ILE A 172 6.83 -3.06 -13.44
C ILE A 172 7.61 -1.93 -14.08
N TRP A 173 7.10 -1.39 -15.19
CA TRP A 173 7.82 -0.42 -16.00
C TRP A 173 7.39 1.01 -15.80
N LEU A 174 6.13 1.25 -15.48
CA LEU A 174 5.61 2.59 -15.24
C LEU A 174 5.38 2.90 -13.75
N GLY A 175 5.57 1.94 -12.85
CA GLY A 175 5.35 2.15 -11.42
C GLY A 175 3.90 2.43 -11.04
N ILE A 176 2.94 1.97 -11.85
CA ILE A 176 1.50 2.13 -11.61
C ILE A 176 0.99 0.92 -10.85
N SER A 177 0.44 1.11 -9.66
CA SER A 177 -0.17 0.02 -8.89
C SER A 177 -1.38 -0.56 -9.61
N ILE A 178 -1.49 -1.88 -9.66
CA ILE A 178 -2.47 -2.60 -10.48
C ILE A 178 -3.43 -3.46 -9.69
N GLY A 179 -3.36 -3.43 -8.37
CA GLY A 179 -4.09 -4.30 -7.47
C GLY A 179 -3.42 -5.67 -7.25
N LEU A 180 -3.96 -6.42 -6.32
CA LEU A 180 -3.50 -7.79 -6.05
C LEU A 180 -4.14 -8.75 -7.07
N ASP A 181 -3.40 -9.77 -7.49
CA ASP A 181 -3.92 -10.81 -8.40
C ASP A 181 -5.03 -11.65 -7.74
N GLU A 182 -5.11 -11.61 -6.40
CA GLU A 182 -6.10 -12.28 -5.58
C GLU A 182 -7.43 -11.52 -5.47
N ILE A 183 -7.54 -10.30 -6.00
CA ILE A 183 -8.81 -9.57 -6.01
C ILE A 183 -9.70 -10.18 -7.08
N ILE A 184 -10.75 -10.90 -6.66
CA ILE A 184 -11.72 -11.54 -7.54
C ILE A 184 -12.38 -10.50 -8.47
N TYR A 185 -12.71 -9.33 -7.92
CA TYR A 185 -13.35 -8.23 -8.65
C TYR A 185 -12.33 -7.13 -9.00
N TYR A 186 -11.27 -7.48 -9.74
CA TYR A 186 -10.23 -6.51 -10.16
C TYR A 186 -10.80 -5.37 -11.04
N MET A 187 -11.96 -5.60 -11.67
CA MET A 187 -12.66 -4.61 -12.49
C MET A 187 -13.49 -3.61 -11.68
N PHE A 188 -13.52 -3.75 -10.34
CA PHE A 188 -14.29 -2.81 -9.49
C PHE A 188 -13.71 -1.40 -9.63
N ASP A 189 -14.58 -0.48 -10.00
CA ASP A 189 -14.31 0.93 -10.19
C ASP A 189 -15.35 1.71 -9.37
N LYS A 190 -14.90 2.43 -8.37
CA LYS A 190 -15.80 3.14 -7.45
C LYS A 190 -16.73 4.10 -8.16
N ASP A 191 -16.24 4.81 -9.18
CA ASP A 191 -17.03 5.81 -9.90
C ASP A 191 -18.10 5.21 -10.79
N LYS A 192 -17.98 3.91 -11.13
CA LYS A 192 -18.94 3.17 -11.94
C LYS A 192 -19.84 2.24 -11.13
N HIS A 193 -19.33 1.68 -10.03
CA HIS A 193 -20.01 0.60 -9.31
C HIS A 193 -20.59 1.04 -7.96
N VAL A 194 -20.29 2.27 -7.52
CA VAL A 194 -20.88 2.82 -6.29
C VAL A 194 -21.77 4.01 -6.67
N LEU A 195 -23.05 3.89 -6.35
CA LEU A 195 -23.99 5.00 -6.51
C LEU A 195 -23.81 6.00 -5.36
N ASP A 196 -23.69 7.27 -5.70
CA ASP A 196 -23.66 8.41 -4.76
C ASP A 196 -25.06 8.98 -4.47
N ARG A 197 -26.10 8.30 -4.93
CA ARG A 197 -27.52 8.63 -4.81
C ARG A 197 -28.37 7.43 -4.40
N ASN A 198 -29.55 7.68 -3.90
CA ASN A 198 -30.57 6.64 -3.69
C ASN A 198 -31.05 6.05 -5.02
N LEU A 199 -31.55 4.80 -4.97
CA LEU A 199 -32.19 4.18 -6.10
C LEU A 199 -33.47 4.95 -6.47
N THR A 200 -33.74 5.06 -7.78
CA THR A 200 -34.97 5.63 -8.28
C THR A 200 -36.13 4.64 -8.11
N ASN A 201 -37.37 5.13 -8.17
CA ASN A 201 -38.56 4.27 -8.10
C ASN A 201 -38.58 3.21 -9.22
N ASP A 202 -38.13 3.54 -10.42
CA ASP A 202 -38.06 2.59 -11.53
C ASP A 202 -37.01 1.50 -11.30
N GLU A 203 -35.88 1.84 -10.70
CA GLU A 203 -34.85 0.88 -10.30
C GLU A 203 -35.38 -0.07 -9.22
N ILE A 204 -36.06 0.47 -8.20
CA ILE A 204 -36.67 -0.31 -7.12
C ILE A 204 -37.79 -1.23 -7.67
N ASN A 205 -38.70 -0.69 -8.46
CA ASN A 205 -39.81 -1.45 -9.06
C ASN A 205 -39.34 -2.55 -10.02
N GLY A 206 -38.16 -2.39 -10.61
CA GLY A 206 -37.54 -3.39 -11.47
C GLY A 206 -36.83 -4.52 -10.72
N ILE A 207 -36.68 -4.44 -9.38
CA ILE A 207 -36.11 -5.52 -8.58
C ILE A 207 -37.10 -6.65 -8.45
N THR A 208 -36.82 -7.78 -9.10
CA THR A 208 -37.70 -8.95 -9.14
C THR A 208 -37.38 -9.99 -8.06
N ARG A 209 -36.21 -9.90 -7.45
CA ARG A 209 -35.73 -10.81 -6.42
C ARG A 209 -34.72 -10.13 -5.54
N ILE A 210 -34.80 -10.38 -4.24
CA ILE A 210 -33.79 -10.02 -3.26
C ILE A 210 -33.21 -11.31 -2.65
N ASP A 211 -31.93 -11.40 -2.55
CA ASP A 211 -31.23 -12.46 -1.84
C ASP A 211 -30.32 -11.83 -0.75
N ALA A 212 -29.99 -12.61 0.26
CA ALA A 212 -29.03 -12.25 1.29
C ALA A 212 -27.83 -13.19 1.28
N SER A 213 -26.68 -12.68 1.67
CA SER A 213 -25.47 -13.45 1.95
C SER A 213 -24.96 -13.21 3.36
N CYS A 214 -24.27 -14.20 3.92
CA CYS A 214 -23.64 -14.08 5.23
C CYS A 214 -22.25 -14.70 5.19
N ASP A 215 -21.25 -13.88 5.52
CA ASP A 215 -19.92 -14.36 5.92
C ASP A 215 -19.83 -14.25 7.45
N TYR A 216 -19.71 -15.41 8.12
CA TYR A 216 -19.76 -15.52 9.58
C TYR A 216 -18.38 -15.73 10.18
N GLY A 217 -17.87 -14.72 10.86
CA GLY A 217 -16.62 -14.78 11.63
C GLY A 217 -16.86 -14.65 13.14
N GLN A 218 -16.39 -15.61 13.94
CA GLN A 218 -16.55 -15.53 15.41
C GLN A 218 -15.70 -14.41 16.03
N MET A 219 -14.45 -14.31 15.67
CA MET A 219 -13.52 -13.26 16.11
C MET A 219 -13.24 -12.25 15.00
N ASN A 220 -13.35 -12.68 13.77
CA ASN A 220 -13.25 -11.82 12.59
C ASN A 220 -14.61 -11.15 12.33
N ALA A 221 -14.69 -10.38 11.26
CA ALA A 221 -15.94 -9.73 10.89
C ALA A 221 -17.03 -10.74 10.54
N THR A 222 -18.26 -10.44 10.96
CA THR A 222 -19.48 -11.05 10.42
C THR A 222 -20.16 -10.00 9.57
N VAL A 223 -20.53 -10.38 8.34
CA VAL A 223 -21.16 -9.49 7.37
C VAL A 223 -22.47 -10.12 6.89
N PHE A 224 -23.53 -9.32 6.85
CA PHE A 224 -24.73 -9.63 6.08
C PHE A 224 -24.85 -8.63 4.95
N GLU A 225 -25.13 -9.11 3.74
CA GLU A 225 -25.34 -8.27 2.57
C GLU A 225 -26.67 -8.63 1.90
N PHE A 226 -27.37 -7.63 1.39
CA PHE A 226 -28.64 -7.79 0.70
C PHE A 226 -28.51 -7.30 -0.74
N TRP A 227 -28.91 -8.15 -1.69
CA TRP A 227 -28.70 -7.95 -3.12
C TRP A 227 -30.02 -7.99 -3.88
N GLY A 228 -30.34 -6.91 -4.60
CA GLY A 228 -31.50 -6.80 -5.44
C GLY A 228 -31.20 -7.07 -6.92
N LEU A 229 -31.84 -8.06 -7.52
CA LEU A 229 -31.69 -8.39 -8.94
C LEU A 229 -32.71 -7.64 -9.78
N ASN A 230 -32.23 -6.77 -10.67
CA ASN A 230 -33.05 -6.09 -11.70
C ASN A 230 -32.68 -6.63 -13.09
N PRO A 231 -33.45 -7.61 -13.63
CA PRO A 231 -33.11 -8.23 -14.90
C PRO A 231 -33.30 -7.29 -16.10
N THR A 232 -34.19 -6.31 -16.00
CA THR A 232 -34.44 -5.32 -17.06
C THR A 232 -33.19 -4.47 -17.31
N LEU A 233 -32.54 -4.01 -16.23
CA LEU A 233 -31.28 -3.26 -16.30
C LEU A 233 -30.04 -4.16 -16.37
N LYS A 234 -30.22 -5.48 -16.25
CA LYS A 234 -29.11 -6.46 -16.12
C LYS A 234 -28.16 -6.10 -14.99
N THR A 235 -28.69 -5.60 -13.88
CA THR A 235 -27.93 -5.05 -12.76
C THR A 235 -28.29 -5.78 -11.47
N VAL A 236 -27.30 -5.97 -10.62
CA VAL A 236 -27.47 -6.39 -9.22
C VAL A 236 -27.11 -5.20 -8.35
N PHE A 237 -28.04 -4.77 -7.51
CA PHE A 237 -27.84 -3.68 -6.56
C PHE A 237 -27.48 -4.24 -5.19
N GLY A 238 -26.41 -3.76 -4.57
CA GLY A 238 -26.19 -3.89 -3.13
C GLY A 238 -27.18 -2.95 -2.42
N LEU A 239 -28.09 -3.50 -1.64
CA LEU A 239 -29.21 -2.75 -1.06
C LEU A 239 -28.89 -2.29 0.36
N ASP A 240 -28.29 -3.17 1.16
CA ASP A 240 -27.91 -2.88 2.55
C ASP A 240 -26.81 -3.84 3.03
N GLU A 241 -26.05 -3.39 4.04
CA GLU A 241 -24.97 -4.16 4.63
C GLU A 241 -25.00 -4.03 6.17
N PHE A 242 -24.77 -5.14 6.84
CA PHE A 242 -24.40 -5.17 8.25
C PHE A 242 -22.98 -5.69 8.41
N TYR A 243 -22.16 -4.93 9.09
CA TYR A 243 -20.78 -5.32 9.43
C TYR A 243 -20.57 -5.26 10.94
N HIS A 244 -19.99 -6.32 11.50
CA HIS A 244 -19.53 -6.33 12.89
C HIS A 244 -18.27 -7.17 13.04
N SER A 245 -17.21 -6.57 13.59
CA SER A 245 -15.98 -7.26 13.94
C SER A 245 -15.83 -7.29 15.46
N GLY A 246 -15.80 -8.47 16.05
CA GLY A 246 -15.54 -8.64 17.48
C GLY A 246 -14.17 -8.14 17.90
N ARG A 247 -13.20 -8.21 17.00
CA ARG A 247 -11.84 -7.72 17.22
C ARG A 247 -11.75 -6.20 17.24
N GLU A 248 -12.47 -5.52 16.36
CA GLU A 248 -12.47 -4.04 16.26
C GLU A 248 -13.36 -3.41 17.35
N SER A 249 -14.52 -4.01 17.62
CA SER A 249 -15.49 -3.49 18.60
C SER A 249 -15.13 -3.84 20.06
N GLY A 250 -14.20 -4.79 20.25
CA GLY A 250 -13.89 -5.34 21.57
C GLY A 250 -15.03 -6.19 22.18
N LYS A 251 -16.10 -6.46 21.43
CA LYS A 251 -17.26 -7.22 21.88
C LYS A 251 -17.65 -8.29 20.85
N GLN A 252 -17.63 -9.54 21.27
CA GLN A 252 -18.16 -10.65 20.50
C GLN A 252 -19.67 -10.74 20.65
N LEU A 253 -20.40 -10.92 19.54
CA LEU A 253 -21.82 -11.20 19.54
C LEU A 253 -22.07 -12.72 19.49
N THR A 254 -23.16 -13.14 20.11
CA THR A 254 -23.64 -14.52 20.05
C THR A 254 -24.38 -14.81 18.73
N PRO A 255 -24.52 -16.08 18.30
CA PRO A 255 -25.33 -16.42 17.15
C PRO A 255 -26.76 -15.87 17.21
N SER A 256 -27.40 -15.91 18.38
CA SER A 256 -28.75 -15.37 18.58
C SER A 256 -28.81 -13.84 18.42
N GLU A 257 -27.78 -13.09 18.86
CA GLU A 257 -27.69 -11.65 18.64
C GLU A 257 -27.53 -11.32 17.16
N TYR A 258 -26.73 -12.09 16.42
CA TYR A 258 -26.61 -11.95 14.96
C TYR A 258 -27.93 -12.29 14.26
N ALA A 259 -28.59 -13.38 14.63
CA ALA A 259 -29.88 -13.76 14.06
C ALA A 259 -30.94 -12.66 14.27
N PHE A 260 -30.98 -12.06 15.45
CA PHE A 260 -31.87 -10.92 15.73
C PHE A 260 -31.57 -9.71 14.82
N LYS A 261 -30.29 -9.38 14.62
CA LYS A 261 -29.91 -8.29 13.71
C LYS A 261 -30.28 -8.60 12.26
N PHE A 262 -30.03 -9.83 11.79
CA PHE A 262 -30.43 -10.27 10.47
C PHE A 262 -31.95 -10.14 10.23
N LYS A 263 -32.77 -10.62 11.18
CA LYS A 263 -34.23 -10.52 11.10
C LYS A 263 -34.70 -9.05 11.04
N LYS A 264 -34.09 -8.16 11.84
CA LYS A 264 -34.37 -6.72 11.75
C LYS A 264 -34.04 -6.12 10.38
N MET A 265 -32.94 -6.54 9.78
CA MET A 265 -32.59 -6.08 8.44
C MET A 265 -33.57 -6.62 7.40
N CYS A 266 -34.03 -7.87 7.51
CA CYS A 266 -35.07 -8.41 6.63
C CYS A 266 -36.36 -7.59 6.69
N GLU A 267 -36.78 -7.13 7.89
CA GLU A 267 -37.95 -6.24 8.03
C GLU A 267 -37.72 -4.89 7.33
N LYS A 268 -36.54 -4.28 7.55
CA LYS A 268 -36.16 -3.03 6.87
C LYS A 268 -36.18 -3.18 5.34
N ILE A 269 -35.61 -4.24 4.81
CA ILE A 269 -35.63 -4.54 3.37
C ILE A 269 -37.06 -4.71 2.86
N LYS A 270 -37.93 -5.38 3.64
CA LYS A 270 -39.34 -5.53 3.29
C LYS A 270 -40.08 -4.18 3.25
N GLU A 271 -39.82 -3.30 4.22
CA GLU A 271 -40.40 -1.96 4.26
C GLU A 271 -39.93 -1.09 3.08
N GLU A 272 -38.63 -1.11 2.75
CA GLU A 272 -38.08 -0.27 1.70
C GLU A 272 -38.32 -0.79 0.28
N PHE A 273 -38.27 -2.12 0.06
CA PHE A 273 -38.33 -2.74 -1.27
C PHE A 273 -39.57 -3.61 -1.51
N GLY A 274 -40.46 -3.70 -0.56
CA GLY A 274 -41.74 -4.40 -0.70
C GLY A 274 -41.67 -5.93 -0.62
N GLN A 275 -40.52 -6.54 -0.49
CA GLN A 275 -40.33 -8.00 -0.46
C GLN A 275 -39.23 -8.43 0.51
N TYR A 276 -39.39 -9.62 1.11
CA TYR A 276 -38.33 -10.25 1.90
C TYR A 276 -37.27 -10.86 1.00
N PRO A 277 -35.99 -11.03 1.54
CA PRO A 277 -35.00 -11.86 0.89
C PRO A 277 -35.56 -13.28 0.64
N ARG A 278 -35.37 -13.79 -0.56
CA ARG A 278 -35.81 -15.11 -0.94
C ARG A 278 -34.91 -16.23 -0.45
N ASN A 279 -33.60 -16.00 -0.48
CA ASN A 279 -32.62 -16.96 -0.05
C ASN A 279 -31.59 -16.25 0.84
N LEU A 280 -31.02 -17.02 1.79
CA LEU A 280 -29.81 -16.70 2.53
C LEU A 280 -28.71 -17.67 2.11
N TYR A 281 -27.61 -17.15 1.59
CA TYR A 281 -26.39 -17.88 1.30
C TYR A 281 -25.43 -17.72 2.47
N ILE A 282 -25.13 -18.82 3.12
CA ILE A 282 -24.26 -18.87 4.31
C ILE A 282 -23.33 -20.07 4.23
N ASP A 283 -22.08 -19.92 4.70
CA ASP A 283 -21.14 -21.01 4.72
C ASP A 283 -21.65 -22.18 5.59
N PRO A 284 -21.55 -23.44 5.11
CA PRO A 284 -21.98 -24.61 5.88
C PRO A 284 -21.31 -24.77 7.25
N SER A 285 -20.15 -24.18 7.47
CA SER A 285 -19.45 -24.20 8.78
C SER A 285 -20.18 -23.35 9.84
N ALA A 286 -20.99 -22.38 9.43
CA ALA A 286 -21.76 -21.48 10.30
C ALA A 286 -23.08 -22.09 10.82
N ARG A 287 -23.13 -23.39 11.07
CA ARG A 287 -24.36 -24.12 11.46
C ARG A 287 -25.11 -23.49 12.63
N GLY A 288 -24.39 -23.04 13.67
CA GLY A 288 -25.02 -22.45 14.85
C GLY A 288 -25.81 -21.18 14.53
N LEU A 289 -25.28 -20.31 13.67
CA LEU A 289 -25.98 -19.11 13.21
C LEU A 289 -27.15 -19.47 12.26
N ALA A 290 -26.91 -20.42 11.34
CA ALA A 290 -27.95 -20.86 10.40
C ALA A 290 -29.19 -21.44 11.09
N GLU A 291 -29.02 -22.18 12.18
CA GLU A 291 -30.14 -22.70 12.97
C GLU A 291 -30.91 -21.59 13.72
N GLU A 292 -30.21 -20.57 14.25
CA GLU A 292 -30.84 -19.43 14.91
C GLU A 292 -31.61 -18.48 13.95
N ILE A 293 -31.21 -18.46 12.70
CA ILE A 293 -31.88 -17.64 11.67
C ILE A 293 -33.17 -18.31 11.15
N LYS A 294 -33.24 -19.63 11.09
CA LYS A 294 -34.43 -20.38 10.68
C LYS A 294 -35.63 -20.07 11.57
#